data_23fef397ead353089cf65182178476a1
#
_entry.id   23fef397ead353089cf65182178476a1
#
_cell.length_a   1.000
_cell.length_b   1.000
_cell.length_c   1.000
_cell.angle_alpha   90.00
_cell.angle_beta   90.00
_cell.angle_gamma   90.00
#
_symmetry.space_group_name_H-M   'P 1'
#
loop_
_entity.id
_entity.type
_entity.pdbx_description
1 polymer ?
#
loop_
_entity_poly.entity_id
_entity_poly.type
_entity_poly.pdbx_seq_one_letter_code
_entity_poly.pdbx_strand_id
1 'polypeptide(L)'
;MNDQLQYDYIVEKLASAGQVFEICSKIKDFEQLAQVIEKDLAALDPKEFPSMWKESEIIGEIKFDLAGTEECFPIMIGDFTANIFAVCQRCLDLMEIKVQVKPKVALMELGQSMDNFDEFEIWELSESTLKPHEVIEELLIMALPLSVMHNDKGKCKASLAYLNNEKKQDLVRPFANLRSQLKKNK
;
A
#
# COMPACT_ATOMS: atom_id res chain seq x y z
N MET A 1 12.54 8.09 15.76
CA MET A 1 12.68 8.40 14.32
C MET A 1 14.15 8.22 13.94
N ASN A 2 14.44 7.45 12.92
CA ASN A 2 15.84 7.29 12.47
C ASN A 2 16.19 8.52 11.62
N ASP A 3 16.95 9.47 12.19
CA ASP A 3 17.27 10.75 11.52
C ASP A 3 17.98 10.54 10.17
N GLN A 4 18.67 9.40 10.00
CA GLN A 4 19.36 9.07 8.76
C GLN A 4 18.44 8.93 7.55
N LEU A 5 17.17 8.59 7.72
CA LEU A 5 16.21 8.46 6.62
C LEU A 5 15.76 9.80 6.04
N GLN A 6 15.99 10.91 6.75
CA GLN A 6 15.53 12.26 6.38
C GLN A 6 16.52 13.06 5.52
N TYR A 7 17.75 12.57 5.35
CA TYR A 7 18.75 13.29 4.57
C TYR A 7 18.67 12.97 3.09
N ASP A 8 19.06 13.95 2.26
CA ASP A 8 19.26 13.76 0.83
C ASP A 8 20.58 13.01 0.58
N TYR A 9 20.51 11.94 -0.16
CA TYR A 9 21.67 11.14 -0.53
C TYR A 9 21.83 11.08 -2.05
N ILE A 10 23.06 11.13 -2.52
CA ILE A 10 23.39 10.86 -3.91
C ILE A 10 23.23 9.34 -4.14
N VAL A 11 22.37 8.96 -5.08
CA VAL A 11 21.99 7.56 -5.34
C VAL A 11 23.18 6.68 -5.67
N GLU A 12 24.08 7.15 -6.54
CA GLU A 12 25.31 6.41 -6.92
C GLU A 12 26.21 6.13 -5.71
N LYS A 13 26.30 7.08 -4.75
CA LYS A 13 27.10 6.89 -3.53
C LYS A 13 26.47 5.87 -2.61
N LEU A 14 25.13 5.89 -2.46
CA LEU A 14 24.41 4.88 -1.68
C LEU A 14 24.65 3.49 -2.24
N ALA A 15 24.47 3.34 -3.55
CA ALA A 15 24.61 2.06 -4.24
C ALA A 15 26.06 1.55 -4.21
N SER A 16 27.04 2.40 -4.49
CA SER A 16 28.46 2.03 -4.47
C SER A 16 28.94 1.63 -3.07
N ALA A 17 28.36 2.21 -2.02
CA ALA A 17 28.67 1.89 -0.64
C ALA A 17 27.92 0.64 -0.12
N GLY A 18 26.94 0.11 -0.87
CA GLY A 18 26.07 -0.98 -0.40
C GLY A 18 25.29 -0.58 0.86
N GLN A 19 24.82 0.68 0.92
CA GLN A 19 24.23 1.26 2.13
C GLN A 19 22.96 0.55 2.53
N VAL A 20 22.83 0.22 3.82
CA VAL A 20 21.64 -0.35 4.43
C VAL A 20 21.05 0.64 5.43
N PHE A 21 19.74 0.82 5.39
CA PHE A 21 18.98 1.59 6.37
C PHE A 21 17.99 0.68 7.08
N GLU A 22 18.09 0.61 8.40
CA GLU A 22 17.09 -0.01 9.25
C GLU A 22 15.88 0.95 9.41
N ILE A 23 14.69 0.41 9.24
CA ILE A 23 13.44 1.13 9.39
C ILE A 23 12.85 0.77 10.75
N CYS A 24 12.77 1.75 11.64
CA CYS A 24 12.08 1.66 12.92
C CYS A 24 11.38 3.00 13.16
N SER A 25 10.21 3.16 12.56
CA SER A 25 9.46 4.40 12.51
C SER A 25 7.98 4.15 12.82
N LYS A 26 7.19 5.19 12.89
CA LYS A 26 5.74 5.12 13.15
C LYS A 26 4.97 5.79 12.03
N ILE A 27 3.69 5.45 11.87
CA ILE A 27 2.82 6.06 10.85
C ILE A 27 2.83 7.59 10.94
N LYS A 28 2.86 8.16 12.14
CA LYS A 28 2.89 9.62 12.35
C LYS A 28 4.13 10.32 11.77
N ASP A 29 5.22 9.57 11.56
CA ASP A 29 6.46 10.09 11.00
C ASP A 29 6.36 10.25 9.47
N PHE A 30 5.32 9.70 8.82
CA PHE A 30 5.03 9.71 7.38
C PHE A 30 3.74 10.47 7.13
N GLU A 31 3.87 11.73 6.72
CA GLU A 31 2.74 12.66 6.66
C GLU A 31 1.70 12.29 5.60
N GLN A 32 2.13 11.95 4.39
CA GLN A 32 1.23 11.61 3.29
C GLN A 32 0.53 10.28 3.55
N LEU A 33 1.27 9.27 4.04
CA LEU A 33 0.69 7.98 4.45
C LEU A 33 -0.36 8.17 5.55
N ALA A 34 -0.05 8.98 6.57
CA ALA A 34 -0.99 9.28 7.64
C ALA A 34 -2.25 9.98 7.11
N GLN A 35 -2.14 10.91 6.17
CA GLN A 35 -3.30 11.56 5.54
C GLN A 35 -4.17 10.58 4.75
N VAL A 36 -3.58 9.63 4.03
CA VAL A 36 -4.32 8.60 3.29
C VAL A 36 -5.10 7.71 4.23
N ILE A 37 -4.46 7.21 5.30
CA ILE A 37 -5.11 6.37 6.31
C ILE A 37 -6.22 7.14 7.05
N GLU A 38 -5.98 8.40 7.42
CA GLU A 38 -6.96 9.24 8.11
C GLU A 38 -8.23 9.46 7.27
N LYS A 39 -8.09 9.63 5.95
CA LYS A 39 -9.24 9.73 5.03
C LYS A 39 -10.06 8.44 4.96
N ASP A 40 -9.41 7.28 4.98
CA ASP A 40 -10.11 5.98 5.01
C ASP A 40 -10.86 5.80 6.34
N LEU A 41 -10.19 6.09 7.46
CA LEU A 41 -10.76 5.99 8.80
C LEU A 41 -11.88 7.00 9.06
N ALA A 42 -11.96 8.11 8.33
CA ALA A 42 -13.04 9.09 8.45
C ALA A 42 -14.44 8.53 8.11
N ALA A 43 -14.51 7.36 7.49
CA ALA A 43 -15.77 6.65 7.25
C ALA A 43 -16.34 5.94 8.49
N LEU A 44 -15.56 5.84 9.58
CA LEU A 44 -16.00 5.22 10.84
C LEU A 44 -16.87 6.15 11.68
N ASP A 45 -17.70 5.54 12.57
CA ASP A 45 -18.33 6.28 13.66
C ASP A 45 -17.22 6.91 14.54
N PRO A 46 -17.34 8.18 14.95
CA PRO A 46 -16.35 8.84 15.81
C PRO A 46 -16.03 8.09 17.12
N LYS A 47 -16.96 7.25 17.60
CA LYS A 47 -16.76 6.41 18.80
C LYS A 47 -15.87 5.19 18.54
N GLU A 48 -15.76 4.75 17.29
CA GLU A 48 -14.98 3.59 16.88
C GLU A 48 -13.61 4.00 16.31
N PHE A 49 -13.34 5.31 16.24
CA PHE A 49 -12.08 5.83 15.70
C PHE A 49 -10.89 5.44 16.60
N PRO A 50 -9.88 4.73 16.09
CA PRO A 50 -8.78 4.24 16.92
C PRO A 50 -7.86 5.40 17.33
N SER A 51 -7.73 5.66 18.65
CA SER A 51 -6.94 6.80 19.15
C SER A 51 -5.43 6.67 18.91
N MET A 52 -4.91 5.46 18.77
CA MET A 52 -3.47 5.16 18.71
C MET A 52 -2.98 4.72 17.31
N TRP A 53 -3.79 4.87 16.28
CA TRP A 53 -3.44 4.38 14.95
C TRP A 53 -2.15 4.99 14.38
N LYS A 54 -1.85 6.26 14.73
CA LYS A 54 -0.61 6.96 14.32
C LYS A 54 0.65 6.40 14.99
N GLU A 55 0.50 5.63 16.07
CA GLU A 55 1.61 4.99 16.80
C GLU A 55 1.97 3.60 16.25
N SER A 56 1.23 3.11 15.25
CA SER A 56 1.54 1.85 14.58
C SER A 56 2.94 1.88 13.97
N GLU A 57 3.66 0.78 14.16
CA GLU A 57 5.08 0.69 13.81
C GLU A 57 5.28 0.26 12.35
N ILE A 58 6.35 0.80 11.76
CA ILE A 58 6.89 0.41 10.46
C ILE A 58 8.29 -0.13 10.73
N ILE A 59 8.52 -1.41 10.39
CA ILE A 59 9.74 -2.13 10.75
C ILE A 59 10.27 -2.88 9.53
N GLY A 60 11.59 -2.83 9.35
CA GLY A 60 12.29 -3.56 8.30
C GLY A 60 13.59 -2.91 7.89
N GLU A 61 13.98 -3.13 6.64
CA GLU A 61 15.20 -2.57 6.07
C GLU A 61 15.06 -2.29 4.58
N ILE A 62 15.85 -1.32 4.11
CA ILE A 62 16.12 -1.11 2.69
C ILE A 62 17.63 -1.09 2.46
N LYS A 63 18.07 -1.65 1.34
CA LYS A 63 19.47 -1.71 0.91
C LYS A 63 19.60 -1.10 -0.47
N PHE A 64 20.62 -0.28 -0.64
CA PHE A 64 21.06 0.20 -1.94
C PHE A 64 22.29 -0.59 -2.36
N ASP A 65 22.34 -0.97 -3.64
CA ASP A 65 23.42 -1.77 -4.20
C ASP A 65 23.58 -1.47 -5.70
N LEU A 66 24.58 -2.04 -6.32
CA LEU A 66 24.78 -2.01 -7.76
C LEU A 66 24.41 -3.36 -8.37
N ALA A 67 23.65 -3.34 -9.45
CA ALA A 67 23.36 -4.50 -10.28
C ALA A 67 23.92 -4.33 -11.68
N GLY A 68 24.04 -5.44 -12.42
CA GLY A 68 24.62 -5.47 -13.77
C GLY A 68 26.05 -6.00 -13.77
N THR A 69 26.47 -6.58 -14.90
CA THR A 69 27.81 -7.14 -15.10
C THR A 69 28.68 -6.29 -16.02
N GLU A 70 28.11 -5.71 -17.06
CA GLU A 70 28.82 -4.86 -18.04
C GLU A 70 28.56 -3.38 -17.75
N GLU A 71 27.30 -3.02 -17.55
CA GLU A 71 26.88 -1.69 -17.12
C GLU A 71 26.22 -1.82 -15.74
N CYS A 72 26.89 -1.27 -14.72
CA CYS A 72 26.38 -1.27 -13.37
C CYS A 72 25.40 -0.11 -13.18
N PHE A 73 24.25 -0.40 -12.60
CA PHE A 73 23.22 0.60 -12.27
C PHE A 73 22.78 0.49 -10.82
N PRO A 74 22.35 1.59 -10.20
CA PRO A 74 21.91 1.58 -8.81
C PRO A 74 20.57 0.88 -8.69
N ILE A 75 20.47 0.02 -7.68
CA ILE A 75 19.25 -0.67 -7.29
C ILE A 75 18.91 -0.41 -5.83
N MET A 76 17.64 -0.55 -5.51
CA MET A 76 17.13 -0.57 -4.15
C MET A 76 16.31 -1.85 -3.95
N ILE A 77 16.65 -2.58 -2.90
CA ILE A 77 15.91 -3.77 -2.44
C ILE A 77 15.56 -3.61 -0.98
N GLY A 78 14.50 -4.25 -0.52
CA GLY A 78 14.12 -4.16 0.88
C GLY A 78 13.08 -5.19 1.31
N ASP A 79 12.82 -5.26 2.59
CA ASP A 79 11.70 -5.99 3.19
C ASP A 79 11.26 -5.24 4.44
N PHE A 80 10.11 -4.62 4.39
CA PHE A 80 9.55 -3.91 5.53
C PHE A 80 8.05 -4.09 5.63
N THR A 81 7.53 -3.93 6.83
CA THR A 81 6.13 -4.17 7.15
C THR A 81 5.56 -3.03 7.98
N ALA A 82 4.28 -2.75 7.78
CA ALA A 82 3.49 -1.83 8.58
C ALA A 82 2.18 -2.50 9.02
N ASN A 83 1.78 -2.29 10.27
CA ASN A 83 0.43 -2.61 10.72
C ASN A 83 -0.43 -1.36 10.57
N ILE A 84 -1.48 -1.44 9.78
CA ILE A 84 -2.31 -0.31 9.39
C ILE A 84 -3.76 -0.58 9.75
N PHE A 85 -4.41 0.40 10.37
CA PHE A 85 -5.86 0.37 10.57
C PHE A 85 -6.57 0.79 9.28
N ALA A 86 -7.62 0.05 8.92
CA ALA A 86 -8.42 0.28 7.73
C ALA A 86 -9.89 -0.03 7.99
N VAL A 87 -10.77 0.38 7.08
CA VAL A 87 -12.21 0.14 7.16
C VAL A 87 -12.60 -0.99 6.23
N CYS A 88 -13.25 -2.02 6.77
CA CYS A 88 -13.77 -3.11 5.95
C CYS A 88 -14.84 -2.58 4.98
N GLN A 89 -14.60 -2.74 3.67
CA GLN A 89 -15.50 -2.25 2.61
C GLN A 89 -16.86 -2.98 2.55
N ARG A 90 -17.07 -4.00 3.38
CA ARG A 90 -18.31 -4.77 3.42
C ARG A 90 -19.19 -4.44 4.62
N CYS A 91 -18.60 -4.37 5.82
CA CYS A 91 -19.36 -4.12 7.05
C CYS A 91 -19.09 -2.75 7.67
N LEU A 92 -18.15 -2.00 7.10
CA LEU A 92 -17.72 -0.68 7.55
C LEU A 92 -17.17 -0.66 8.98
N ASP A 93 -16.78 -1.82 9.51
CA ASP A 93 -16.11 -1.92 10.82
C ASP A 93 -14.61 -1.70 10.67
N LEU A 94 -14.00 -1.25 11.77
CA LEU A 94 -12.54 -1.15 11.88
C LEU A 94 -11.87 -2.52 11.79
N MET A 95 -10.75 -2.58 11.09
CA MET A 95 -9.87 -3.75 11.07
C MET A 95 -8.41 -3.32 10.98
N GLU A 96 -7.53 -4.22 11.39
CA GLU A 96 -6.09 -4.06 11.24
C GLU A 96 -5.61 -4.96 10.11
N ILE A 97 -4.75 -4.43 9.26
CA ILE A 97 -4.10 -5.15 8.17
C ILE A 97 -2.59 -5.04 8.30
N LYS A 98 -1.91 -6.11 7.93
CA LYS A 98 -0.45 -6.10 7.78
C LYS A 98 -0.11 -5.87 6.31
N VAL A 99 0.55 -4.75 6.04
CA VAL A 99 1.11 -4.43 4.73
C VAL A 99 2.57 -4.82 4.73
N GLN A 100 2.99 -5.63 3.77
CA GLN A 100 4.38 -6.00 3.55
C GLN A 100 4.84 -5.49 2.20
N VAL A 101 6.01 -4.85 2.17
CA VAL A 101 6.61 -4.27 0.98
C VAL A 101 7.98 -4.90 0.77
N LYS A 102 8.19 -5.44 -0.43
CA LYS A 102 9.46 -6.06 -0.85
C LYS A 102 9.90 -5.45 -2.19
N PRO A 103 10.38 -4.21 -2.17
CA PRO A 103 10.78 -3.54 -3.39
C PRO A 103 12.01 -4.20 -4.01
N LYS A 104 12.00 -4.28 -5.34
CA LYS A 104 13.15 -4.57 -6.21
C LYS A 104 13.14 -3.52 -7.32
N VAL A 105 13.82 -2.43 -7.12
CA VAL A 105 13.72 -1.23 -7.93
C VAL A 105 15.08 -0.89 -8.53
N ALA A 106 15.12 -0.63 -9.84
CA ALA A 106 16.25 0.01 -10.50
C ALA A 106 16.02 1.53 -10.48
N LEU A 107 17.01 2.26 -9.97
CA LEU A 107 16.95 3.72 -9.81
C LEU A 107 17.63 4.35 -11.02
N MET A 108 16.84 4.95 -11.91
CA MET A 108 17.30 5.46 -13.20
C MET A 108 17.09 6.97 -13.30
N GLU A 109 18.00 7.66 -13.96
CA GLU A 109 17.76 9.06 -14.32
C GLU A 109 16.76 9.15 -15.48
N LEU A 110 16.02 10.25 -15.50
CA LEU A 110 14.97 10.49 -16.50
C LEU A 110 15.54 10.39 -17.94
N GLY A 111 14.96 9.51 -18.75
CA GLY A 111 15.35 9.31 -20.15
C GLY A 111 16.48 8.31 -20.38
N GLN A 112 17.00 7.65 -19.36
CA GLN A 112 17.86 6.49 -19.53
C GLN A 112 16.99 5.29 -19.92
N SER A 113 17.31 4.63 -21.02
CA SER A 113 16.70 3.36 -21.41
C SER A 113 17.78 2.30 -21.42
N MET A 114 17.57 1.22 -20.69
CA MET A 114 18.44 0.03 -20.76
C MET A 114 17.57 -1.18 -21.07
N ASP A 115 18.08 -2.06 -21.90
CA ASP A 115 17.47 -3.35 -22.22
C ASP A 115 17.85 -4.38 -21.14
N ASN A 116 16.90 -5.22 -20.70
CA ASN A 116 17.07 -6.33 -19.76
C ASN A 116 16.93 -6.04 -18.24
N PHE A 117 15.84 -5.37 -17.85
CA PHE A 117 15.46 -5.21 -16.43
C PHE A 117 14.35 -6.15 -15.96
N ASP A 118 14.20 -7.33 -16.54
CA ASP A 118 13.07 -8.25 -16.25
C ASP A 118 12.88 -8.58 -14.76
N GLU A 119 13.88 -8.32 -13.92
CA GLU A 119 13.83 -8.59 -12.48
C GLU A 119 13.53 -7.35 -11.60
N PHE A 120 13.62 -6.14 -12.15
CA PHE A 120 13.49 -4.89 -11.38
C PHE A 120 12.38 -4.01 -11.95
N GLU A 121 11.63 -3.37 -11.06
CA GLU A 121 10.76 -2.26 -11.44
C GLU A 121 11.61 -1.02 -11.67
N ILE A 122 11.33 -0.26 -12.72
CA ILE A 122 12.09 0.96 -13.04
C ILE A 122 11.47 2.11 -12.26
N TRP A 123 12.29 2.82 -11.49
CA TRP A 123 11.93 4.06 -10.81
C TRP A 123 12.74 5.21 -11.40
N GLU A 124 12.07 6.08 -12.13
CA GLU A 124 12.69 7.25 -12.75
C GLU A 124 12.86 8.35 -11.70
N LEU A 125 14.09 8.79 -11.53
CA LEU A 125 14.46 9.87 -10.63
C LEU A 125 14.52 11.19 -11.41
N SER A 126 13.89 12.23 -10.89
CA SER A 126 14.00 13.58 -11.43
C SER A 126 15.34 14.25 -11.09
N GLU A 127 15.97 13.80 -10.02
CA GLU A 127 17.26 14.29 -9.51
C GLU A 127 18.17 13.11 -9.15
N SER A 128 19.48 13.32 -9.17
CA SER A 128 20.48 12.31 -8.76
C SER A 128 20.51 12.03 -7.25
N THR A 129 19.61 12.66 -6.50
CA THR A 129 19.48 12.49 -5.05
C THR A 129 18.11 11.94 -4.69
N LEU A 130 18.04 11.22 -3.55
CA LEU A 130 16.79 10.77 -2.96
C LEU A 130 16.85 10.83 -1.42
N LYS A 131 15.69 10.91 -0.79
CA LYS A 131 15.50 10.72 0.64
C LYS A 131 14.90 9.34 0.88
N PRO A 132 15.56 8.45 1.61
CA PRO A 132 15.01 7.13 1.91
C PRO A 132 13.62 7.18 2.55
N HIS A 133 13.35 8.19 3.38
CA HIS A 133 12.07 8.40 4.01
C HIS A 133 10.92 8.59 2.98
N GLU A 134 11.11 9.44 1.99
CA GLU A 134 10.10 9.70 0.95
C GLU A 134 9.82 8.46 0.12
N VAL A 135 10.87 7.70 -0.21
CA VAL A 135 10.76 6.44 -0.94
C VAL A 135 9.98 5.38 -0.15
N ILE A 136 10.26 5.22 1.14
CA ILE A 136 9.53 4.29 2.02
C ILE A 136 8.05 4.69 2.09
N GLU A 137 7.76 5.98 2.24
CA GLU A 137 6.40 6.49 2.31
C GLU A 137 5.61 6.18 1.02
N GLU A 138 6.20 6.46 -0.14
CA GLU A 138 5.57 6.21 -1.43
C GLU A 138 5.33 4.72 -1.67
N LEU A 139 6.31 3.87 -1.36
CA LEU A 139 6.17 2.42 -1.45
C LEU A 139 5.06 1.87 -0.55
N LEU A 140 4.93 2.39 0.67
CA LEU A 140 3.84 2.02 1.57
C LEU A 140 2.48 2.44 1.03
N ILE A 141 2.36 3.66 0.50
CA ILE A 141 1.12 4.15 -0.10
C ILE A 141 0.72 3.28 -1.30
N MET A 142 1.66 2.93 -2.18
CA MET A 142 1.40 2.05 -3.32
C MET A 142 1.01 0.63 -2.91
N ALA A 143 1.52 0.14 -1.78
CA ALA A 143 1.22 -1.19 -1.27
C ALA A 143 -0.11 -1.28 -0.52
N LEU A 144 -0.78 -0.14 -0.25
CA LEU A 144 -2.09 -0.16 0.38
C LEU A 144 -3.12 -0.87 -0.53
N PRO A 145 -3.88 -1.84 -0.01
CA PRO A 145 -4.90 -2.51 -0.81
C PRO A 145 -6.05 -1.54 -1.15
N LEU A 146 -6.45 -1.53 -2.41
CA LEU A 146 -7.58 -0.71 -2.89
C LEU A 146 -8.92 -1.06 -2.23
N SER A 147 -9.06 -2.27 -1.72
CA SER A 147 -10.27 -2.74 -1.04
C SER A 147 -9.89 -3.71 0.06
N VAL A 148 -10.28 -3.39 1.28
CA VAL A 148 -10.00 -4.18 2.48
C VAL A 148 -11.27 -4.85 2.94
N MET A 149 -11.22 -6.16 3.22
CA MET A 149 -12.35 -6.93 3.72
C MET A 149 -11.89 -7.98 4.72
N HIS A 150 -12.71 -8.25 5.74
CA HIS A 150 -12.45 -9.37 6.64
C HIS A 150 -12.39 -10.68 5.85
N ASN A 151 -11.32 -11.45 6.01
CA ASN A 151 -11.16 -12.75 5.39
C ASN A 151 -12.14 -13.79 5.95
N ASP A 152 -12.47 -13.68 7.24
CA ASP A 152 -13.40 -14.58 7.92
C ASP A 152 -14.84 -14.03 7.82
N LYS A 153 -15.72 -14.80 7.19
CA LYS A 153 -17.15 -14.47 7.08
C LYS A 153 -17.84 -14.33 8.45
N GLY A 154 -17.33 -15.03 9.47
CA GLY A 154 -17.85 -14.96 10.84
C GLY A 154 -17.50 -13.65 11.56
N LYS A 155 -16.43 -12.98 11.19
CA LYS A 155 -16.02 -11.69 11.76
C LYS A 155 -16.66 -10.49 11.08
N CYS A 156 -17.20 -10.67 9.88
CA CYS A 156 -17.83 -9.59 9.14
C CYS A 156 -19.31 -9.49 9.46
N LYS A 157 -19.73 -8.47 10.21
CA LYS A 157 -21.12 -8.24 10.61
C LYS A 157 -22.10 -8.23 9.46
N ALA A 158 -21.70 -7.73 8.28
CA ALA A 158 -22.55 -7.75 7.09
C ALA A 158 -22.89 -9.17 6.61
N SER A 159 -21.95 -10.12 6.71
CA SER A 159 -22.20 -11.52 6.37
C SER A 159 -23.21 -12.17 7.31
N LEU A 160 -23.16 -11.85 8.61
CA LEU A 160 -24.11 -12.35 9.60
C LEU A 160 -25.53 -11.75 9.41
N ALA A 161 -25.62 -10.49 9.01
CA ALA A 161 -26.90 -9.84 8.72
C ALA A 161 -27.61 -10.49 7.52
N TYR A 162 -26.88 -10.86 6.46
CA TYR A 162 -27.44 -11.58 5.30
C TYR A 162 -27.88 -13.00 5.67
N LEU A 163 -27.13 -13.73 6.48
CA LEU A 163 -27.48 -15.07 6.92
C LEU A 163 -28.72 -15.09 7.84
N ASN A 164 -28.92 -14.04 8.65
CA ASN A 164 -30.05 -13.92 9.53
C ASN A 164 -31.33 -13.39 8.84
N ASN A 165 -31.20 -12.77 7.67
CA ASN A 165 -32.32 -12.21 6.88
C ASN A 165 -32.93 -13.21 5.85
N GLU A 166 -32.63 -14.49 5.92
CA GLU A 166 -33.33 -15.52 5.10
C GLU A 166 -34.81 -15.73 5.50
N LYS A 167 -35.40 -14.86 6.31
CA LYS A 167 -36.85 -14.77 6.48
C LYS A 167 -37.43 -13.90 5.39
N LYS A 168 -37.83 -14.56 4.25
CA LYS A 168 -38.85 -14.15 3.28
C LYS A 168 -39.09 -12.63 3.20
N GLN A 169 -38.21 -11.92 2.54
CA GLN A 169 -38.62 -10.70 1.83
C GLN A 169 -38.94 -11.12 0.37
N ASP A 170 -40.10 -10.75 -0.11
CA ASP A 170 -40.43 -10.85 -1.53
C ASP A 170 -39.35 -10.20 -2.35
N LEU A 171 -38.51 -11.04 -2.96
CA LEU A 171 -37.41 -10.60 -3.81
C LEU A 171 -38.01 -9.85 -5.00
N VAL A 172 -38.03 -8.53 -4.89
CA VAL A 172 -38.34 -7.67 -6.05
C VAL A 172 -37.27 -7.99 -7.10
N ARG A 173 -37.71 -8.59 -8.20
CA ARG A 173 -36.84 -8.90 -9.35
C ARG A 173 -37.02 -7.80 -10.40
N PRO A 174 -36.33 -6.65 -10.30
CA PRO A 174 -36.58 -5.49 -11.16
C PRO A 174 -36.34 -5.77 -12.64
N PHE A 175 -35.56 -6.82 -12.95
CA PHE A 175 -35.25 -7.23 -14.33
C PHE A 175 -36.01 -8.48 -14.81
N ALA A 176 -36.98 -8.99 -14.05
CA ALA A 176 -37.72 -10.21 -14.42
C ALA A 176 -38.37 -10.12 -15.80
N ASN A 177 -38.83 -8.92 -16.20
CA ASN A 177 -39.52 -8.67 -17.47
C ASN A 177 -38.61 -8.20 -18.62
N LEU A 178 -37.31 -8.03 -18.37
CA LEU A 178 -36.37 -7.50 -19.37
C LEU A 178 -36.25 -8.42 -20.59
N ARG A 179 -36.27 -9.74 -20.38
CA ARG A 179 -36.23 -10.74 -21.47
C ARG A 179 -37.44 -10.68 -22.41
N SER A 180 -38.60 -10.35 -21.88
CA SER A 180 -39.84 -10.20 -22.69
C SER A 180 -39.87 -8.88 -23.45
N GLN A 181 -39.30 -7.81 -22.89
CA GLN A 181 -39.17 -6.51 -23.54
C GLN A 181 -38.20 -6.56 -24.72
N LEU A 182 -37.05 -7.23 -24.55
CA LEU A 182 -36.04 -7.41 -25.61
C LEU A 182 -36.54 -8.27 -26.78
N LYS A 183 -37.50 -9.18 -26.56
CA LYS A 183 -38.10 -9.98 -27.63
C LYS A 183 -39.18 -9.24 -28.43
N LYS A 184 -39.77 -8.16 -27.90
CA LYS A 184 -40.76 -7.35 -28.60
C LYS A 184 -40.20 -6.32 -29.57
N ASN A 185 -38.88 -6.06 -29.50
CA ASN A 185 -38.17 -5.10 -30.35
C ASN A 185 -37.32 -5.78 -31.45
N LYS A 186 -37.67 -7.00 -31.83
CA LYS A 186 -37.23 -7.70 -33.04
C LYS A 186 -38.46 -7.95 -33.92
#